data_0bb3d0a1b0049f2e9ee9b24e9ae75a87
#
_entry.id   0bb3d0a1b0049f2e9ee9b24e9ae75a87
#
_cell.length_a   1.000
_cell.length_b   1.000
_cell.length_c   1.000
_cell.angle_alpha   90.00
_cell.angle_beta   90.00
_cell.angle_gamma   90.00
#
_symmetry.space_group_name_H-M   'P 1'
#
loop_
_entity.id
_entity.type
_entity.pdbx_description
1 polymer ?
#
loop_
_entity_poly.entity_id
_entity_poly.type
_entity_poly.pdbx_seq_one_letter_code
_entity_poly.pdbx_strand_id
1 'polypeptide(L)'
;MSDTFCYAISGKSRSGRTETLKVIAAAAAQGNGDLCIIDSPDGQLKHFAAKLDCAYVSSREELFDFAKELAEIFKTRNRKKRELLESGAEDAEIYRKMCSERRKWIFVSDFASFLETVYKSGEKIGSMAPFFENILEKGRLHNIYFVFDINTDETVSMLSRKLYGTVSGYRTGVHLGGALSNQKIFDCSSIPYVEQTKVYKPGVGMAFDADGATKIVLPSSKGV
;
A
#
# COMPACT_ATOMS: atom_id res chain seq x y z
N MET A 1 -12.01 3.71 -6.96
CA MET A 1 -11.22 3.60 -5.71
C MET A 1 -11.59 4.79 -4.86
N SER A 2 -11.98 4.56 -3.62
CA SER A 2 -12.25 5.61 -2.64
C SER A 2 -10.99 6.49 -2.48
N ASP A 3 -11.15 7.69 -1.91
CA ASP A 3 -10.06 8.65 -1.66
C ASP A 3 -8.96 8.15 -0.69
N THR A 4 -8.89 6.85 -0.46
CA THR A 4 -7.95 6.23 0.44
C THR A 4 -6.63 5.99 -0.29
N PHE A 5 -5.57 6.64 0.18
CA PHE A 5 -4.24 6.53 -0.41
C PHE A 5 -3.41 5.34 0.13
N CYS A 6 -3.96 4.55 1.03
CA CYS A 6 -3.34 3.36 1.57
C CYS A 6 -4.29 2.16 1.46
N TYR A 7 -3.86 1.10 0.80
CA TYR A 7 -4.65 -0.09 0.51
C TYR A 7 -3.90 -1.34 0.96
N ALA A 8 -4.55 -2.20 1.73
CA ALA A 8 -3.97 -3.44 2.21
C ALA A 8 -4.51 -4.66 1.46
N ILE A 9 -3.63 -5.50 0.95
CA ILE A 9 -3.95 -6.83 0.42
C ILE A 9 -3.50 -7.82 1.48
N SER A 10 -4.44 -8.37 2.23
CA SER A 10 -4.14 -9.27 3.35
C SER A 10 -4.59 -10.70 3.06
N GLY A 11 -3.97 -11.65 3.72
CA GLY A 11 -4.32 -13.06 3.61
C GLY A 11 -3.15 -13.95 4.02
N LYS A 12 -3.42 -15.25 4.19
CA LYS A 12 -2.37 -16.21 4.47
C LYS A 12 -1.54 -16.54 3.23
N SER A 13 -0.45 -17.26 3.43
CA SER A 13 0.37 -17.77 2.32
C SER A 13 -0.50 -18.50 1.29
N ARG A 14 -0.21 -18.30 0.00
CA ARG A 14 -0.92 -18.92 -1.14
C ARG A 14 -2.40 -18.53 -1.29
N SER A 15 -2.84 -17.43 -0.70
CA SER A 15 -4.23 -16.93 -0.83
C SER A 15 -4.51 -16.16 -2.13
N GLY A 16 -3.49 -15.78 -2.90
CA GLY A 16 -3.60 -14.99 -4.13
C GLY A 16 -3.24 -13.52 -3.95
N ARG A 17 -2.61 -13.13 -2.83
CA ARG A 17 -2.21 -11.75 -2.53
C ARG A 17 -1.30 -11.15 -3.61
N THR A 18 -0.21 -11.83 -3.95
CA THR A 18 0.76 -11.38 -4.96
C THR A 18 0.12 -11.24 -6.34
N GLU A 19 -0.79 -12.13 -6.72
CA GLU A 19 -1.53 -12.02 -7.98
C GLU A 19 -2.47 -10.81 -7.96
N THR A 20 -3.10 -10.54 -6.82
CA THR A 20 -3.92 -9.32 -6.64
C THR A 20 -3.09 -8.07 -6.76
N LEU A 21 -1.92 -8.03 -6.13
CA LEU A 21 -0.99 -6.90 -6.23
C LEU A 21 -0.61 -6.66 -7.71
N LYS A 22 -0.29 -7.70 -8.46
CA LYS A 22 0.02 -7.60 -9.90
C LYS A 22 -1.16 -7.04 -10.70
N VAL A 23 -2.38 -7.52 -10.45
CA VAL A 23 -3.59 -7.03 -11.14
C VAL A 23 -3.82 -5.54 -10.86
N ILE A 24 -3.69 -5.12 -9.59
CA ILE A 24 -3.86 -3.71 -9.23
C ILE A 24 -2.73 -2.85 -9.83
N ALA A 25 -1.48 -3.33 -9.82
CA ALA A 25 -0.36 -2.63 -10.41
C ALA A 25 -0.49 -2.49 -11.93
N ALA A 26 -0.91 -3.55 -12.63
CA ALA A 26 -1.17 -3.51 -14.06
C ALA A 26 -2.31 -2.54 -14.42
N ALA A 27 -3.38 -2.51 -13.63
CA ALA A 27 -4.46 -1.53 -13.80
C ALA A 27 -3.99 -0.09 -13.53
N ALA A 28 -3.14 0.12 -12.52
CA ALA A 28 -2.55 1.42 -12.21
C ALA A 28 -1.60 1.91 -13.32
N ALA A 29 -0.88 1.00 -13.98
CA ALA A 29 0.03 1.29 -15.09
C ALA A 29 -0.71 1.81 -16.34
N GLN A 30 -1.98 1.42 -16.54
CA GLN A 30 -2.81 1.95 -17.63
C GLN A 30 -3.24 3.41 -17.39
N GLY A 31 -3.09 3.91 -16.18
CA GLY A 31 -3.41 5.28 -15.82
C GLY A 31 -2.21 6.23 -16.01
N ASN A 32 -2.48 7.53 -15.85
CA ASN A 32 -1.42 8.55 -15.89
C ASN A 32 -0.73 8.67 -14.52
N GLY A 33 0.22 7.80 -14.22
CA GLY A 33 0.95 7.80 -12.97
C GLY A 33 2.31 7.13 -13.06
N ASP A 34 3.17 7.40 -12.09
CA ASP A 34 4.44 6.70 -11.91
C ASP A 34 4.23 5.53 -10.95
N LEU A 35 4.79 4.37 -11.29
CA LEU A 35 4.77 3.18 -10.46
C LEU A 35 6.15 2.89 -9.89
N CYS A 36 6.17 2.40 -8.66
CA CYS A 36 7.34 1.79 -8.04
C CYS A 36 6.91 0.50 -7.35
N ILE A 37 7.64 -0.57 -7.59
CA ILE A 37 7.49 -1.85 -6.89
C ILE A 37 8.66 -1.99 -5.92
N ILE A 38 8.34 -2.05 -4.62
CA ILE A 38 9.28 -2.38 -3.56
C ILE A 38 9.09 -3.86 -3.28
N ASP A 39 10.10 -4.65 -3.62
CA ASP A 39 10.05 -6.12 -3.52
C ASP A 39 10.94 -6.63 -2.39
N SER A 40 10.71 -7.86 -1.96
CA SER A 40 11.64 -8.56 -1.08
C SER A 40 12.96 -8.83 -1.81
N PRO A 41 14.05 -9.10 -1.07
CA PRO A 41 15.35 -9.44 -1.67
C PRO A 41 15.31 -10.66 -2.60
N ASP A 42 14.29 -11.51 -2.48
CA ASP A 42 14.09 -12.69 -3.35
C ASP A 42 13.77 -12.32 -4.82
N GLY A 43 13.37 -11.07 -5.07
CA GLY A 43 13.22 -10.54 -6.42
C GLY A 43 12.07 -11.13 -7.24
N GLN A 44 11.02 -11.61 -6.60
CA GLN A 44 9.91 -12.32 -7.26
C GLN A 44 9.16 -11.48 -8.28
N LEU A 45 9.12 -10.15 -8.10
CA LEU A 45 8.40 -9.23 -8.99
C LEU A 45 9.29 -8.51 -10.00
N LYS A 46 10.60 -8.79 -10.03
CA LYS A 46 11.54 -8.10 -10.93
C LYS A 46 11.15 -8.17 -12.40
N HIS A 47 10.78 -9.38 -12.87
CA HIS A 47 10.35 -9.56 -14.27
C HIS A 47 9.00 -8.88 -14.54
N PHE A 48 8.10 -8.86 -13.58
CA PHE A 48 6.81 -8.17 -13.70
C PHE A 48 7.00 -6.65 -13.74
N ALA A 49 7.88 -6.09 -12.89
CA ALA A 49 8.22 -4.66 -12.92
C ALA A 49 8.81 -4.24 -14.27
N ALA A 50 9.70 -5.08 -14.84
CA ALA A 50 10.27 -4.83 -16.16
C ALA A 50 9.22 -4.83 -17.28
N LYS A 51 8.20 -5.70 -17.21
CA LYS A 51 7.09 -5.69 -18.17
C LYS A 51 6.22 -4.43 -18.06
N LEU A 52 6.07 -3.86 -16.88
CA LEU A 52 5.32 -2.63 -16.67
C LEU A 52 6.14 -1.37 -16.94
N ASP A 53 7.43 -1.51 -17.25
CA ASP A 53 8.38 -0.38 -17.40
C ASP A 53 8.32 0.58 -16.21
N CYS A 54 8.35 0.02 -14.98
CA CYS A 54 8.23 0.79 -13.76
C CYS A 54 9.48 0.69 -12.86
N ALA A 55 9.62 1.64 -11.94
CA ALA A 55 10.71 1.63 -10.96
C ALA A 55 10.64 0.36 -10.08
N TYR A 56 11.81 -0.22 -9.80
CA TYR A 56 11.94 -1.44 -9.01
C TYR A 56 13.00 -1.26 -7.93
N VAL A 57 12.67 -1.65 -6.72
CA VAL A 57 13.50 -1.50 -5.51
C VAL A 57 13.48 -2.84 -4.76
N SER A 58 14.66 -3.43 -4.51
CA SER A 58 14.77 -4.73 -3.82
C SER A 58 15.89 -4.78 -2.77
N SER A 59 16.69 -3.71 -2.69
CA SER A 59 17.75 -3.59 -1.69
C SER A 59 17.50 -2.41 -0.75
N ARG A 60 18.20 -2.40 0.37
CA ARG A 60 18.10 -1.31 1.35
C ARG A 60 18.65 0.01 0.82
N GLU A 61 19.71 -0.06 0.05
CA GLU A 61 20.35 1.09 -0.59
C GLU A 61 19.42 1.73 -1.63
N GLU A 62 18.81 0.91 -2.49
CA GLU A 62 17.81 1.37 -3.46
C GLU A 62 16.58 1.97 -2.76
N LEU A 63 16.12 1.36 -1.64
CA LEU A 63 15.01 1.89 -0.85
C LEU A 63 15.34 3.24 -0.23
N PHE A 64 16.58 3.44 0.21
CA PHE A 64 17.03 4.71 0.75
C PHE A 64 17.08 5.81 -0.32
N ASP A 65 17.57 5.50 -1.52
CA ASP A 65 17.60 6.45 -2.63
C ASP A 65 16.18 6.78 -3.11
N PHE A 66 15.31 5.79 -3.21
CA PHE A 66 13.89 6.00 -3.47
C PHE A 66 13.20 6.86 -2.40
N ALA A 67 13.51 6.65 -1.13
CA ALA A 67 12.96 7.47 -0.04
C ALA A 67 13.40 8.94 -0.15
N LYS A 68 14.62 9.23 -0.60
CA LYS A 68 15.08 10.60 -0.88
C LYS A 68 14.31 11.22 -2.04
N GLU A 69 14.14 10.50 -3.15
CA GLU A 69 13.33 10.95 -4.30
C GLU A 69 11.90 11.28 -3.86
N LEU A 70 11.29 10.36 -3.11
CA LEU A 70 9.93 10.53 -2.60
C LEU A 70 9.81 11.72 -1.64
N ALA A 71 10.86 11.97 -0.83
CA ALA A 71 10.92 13.13 0.06
C ALA A 71 10.93 14.47 -0.71
N GLU A 72 11.66 14.54 -1.82
CA GLU A 72 11.69 15.75 -2.66
C GLU A 72 10.34 15.97 -3.36
N ILE A 73 9.68 14.92 -3.85
CA ILE A 73 8.32 15.00 -4.39
C ILE A 73 7.36 15.54 -3.31
N PHE A 74 7.44 14.98 -2.11
CA PHE A 74 6.57 15.38 -0.99
C PHE A 74 6.80 16.84 -0.57
N LYS A 75 8.07 17.29 -0.46
CA LYS A 75 8.42 18.68 -0.16
C LYS A 75 7.90 19.63 -1.21
N THR A 76 8.06 19.32 -2.49
CA THR A 76 7.59 20.14 -3.61
C THR A 76 6.08 20.30 -3.58
N ARG A 77 5.34 19.21 -3.40
CA ARG A 77 3.88 19.22 -3.32
C ARG A 77 3.39 19.95 -2.05
N ASN A 78 4.08 19.78 -0.93
CA ASN A 78 3.75 20.47 0.30
C ASN A 78 3.97 21.98 0.19
N ARG A 79 5.03 22.42 -0.50
CA ARG A 79 5.27 23.84 -0.81
C ARG A 79 4.12 24.41 -1.67
N LYS A 80 3.76 23.72 -2.76
CA LYS A 80 2.63 24.12 -3.61
C LYS A 80 1.31 24.24 -2.83
N LYS A 81 1.03 23.26 -1.94
CA LYS A 81 -0.14 23.33 -1.07
C LYS A 81 -0.10 24.56 -0.17
N ARG A 82 1.06 24.89 0.41
CA ARG A 82 1.23 26.07 1.27
C ARG A 82 1.01 27.37 0.49
N GLU A 83 1.58 27.49 -0.70
CA GLU A 83 1.40 28.64 -1.58
C GLU A 83 -0.09 28.86 -1.93
N LEU A 84 -0.84 27.78 -2.16
CA LEU A 84 -2.28 27.86 -2.38
C LEU A 84 -3.04 28.34 -1.13
N LEU A 85 -2.69 27.86 0.05
CA LEU A 85 -3.26 28.31 1.32
C LEU A 85 -2.96 29.80 1.57
N GLU A 86 -1.73 30.25 1.34
CA GLU A 86 -1.29 31.63 1.52
C GLU A 86 -1.96 32.59 0.51
N SER A 87 -2.31 32.10 -0.69
CA SER A 87 -3.07 32.88 -1.69
C SER A 87 -4.57 32.96 -1.38
N GLY A 88 -5.04 32.33 -0.32
CA GLY A 88 -6.46 32.35 0.06
C GLY A 88 -7.34 31.41 -0.79
N ALA A 89 -6.76 30.41 -1.45
CA ALA A 89 -7.52 29.44 -2.21
C ALA A 89 -8.46 28.62 -1.30
N GLU A 90 -9.66 28.33 -1.76
CA GLU A 90 -10.62 27.50 -1.04
C GLU A 90 -10.17 26.02 -0.98
N ASP A 91 -10.59 25.29 0.06
CA ASP A 91 -10.24 23.89 0.26
C ASP A 91 -10.55 23.01 -0.96
N ALA A 92 -11.67 23.24 -1.63
CA ALA A 92 -12.07 22.52 -2.84
C ALA A 92 -11.10 22.76 -4.03
N GLU A 93 -10.58 24.00 -4.14
CA GLU A 93 -9.58 24.35 -5.16
C GLU A 93 -8.22 23.72 -4.83
N ILE A 94 -7.80 23.81 -3.57
CA ILE A 94 -6.57 23.15 -3.09
C ILE A 94 -6.63 21.66 -3.38
N TYR A 95 -7.72 21.00 -2.99
CA TYR A 95 -7.93 19.57 -3.26
C TYR A 95 -7.80 19.23 -4.74
N ARG A 96 -8.51 19.99 -5.61
CA ARG A 96 -8.47 19.78 -7.06
C ARG A 96 -7.07 19.94 -7.63
N LYS A 97 -6.34 20.99 -7.24
CA LYS A 97 -4.98 21.26 -7.70
C LYS A 97 -3.99 20.21 -7.19
N MET A 98 -4.14 19.73 -5.96
CA MET A 98 -3.28 18.67 -5.43
C MET A 98 -3.56 17.32 -6.08
N CYS A 99 -4.84 17.00 -6.36
CA CYS A 99 -5.22 15.77 -7.09
C CYS A 99 -4.84 15.79 -8.58
N SER A 100 -4.54 16.97 -9.17
CA SER A 100 -4.04 17.06 -10.55
C SER A 100 -2.54 16.78 -10.68
N GLU A 101 -1.79 16.70 -9.57
CA GLU A 101 -0.40 16.24 -9.60
C GLU A 101 -0.29 14.82 -10.16
N ARG A 102 0.82 14.53 -10.84
CA ARG A 102 1.07 13.19 -11.38
C ARG A 102 1.01 12.16 -10.25
N ARG A 103 0.17 11.14 -10.41
CA ARG A 103 -0.06 10.12 -9.40
C ARG A 103 1.19 9.26 -9.21
N LYS A 104 1.59 9.02 -7.95
CA LYS A 104 2.68 8.08 -7.62
C LYS A 104 2.08 6.87 -6.92
N TRP A 105 2.26 5.68 -7.52
CA TRP A 105 1.83 4.41 -6.97
C TRP A 105 3.03 3.65 -6.41
N ILE A 106 2.94 3.19 -5.17
CA ILE A 106 3.98 2.45 -4.48
C ILE A 106 3.39 1.12 -4.03
N PHE A 107 3.89 0.03 -4.62
CA PHE A 107 3.47 -1.33 -4.33
C PHE A 107 4.55 -2.01 -3.49
N VAL A 108 4.19 -2.50 -2.32
CA VAL A 108 5.08 -3.23 -1.40
C VAL A 108 4.66 -4.69 -1.39
N SER A 109 5.48 -5.58 -1.97
CA SER A 109 5.16 -6.99 -2.20
C SER A 109 5.27 -7.86 -0.95
N ASP A 110 6.04 -7.40 0.04
CA ASP A 110 6.25 -8.09 1.32
C ASP A 110 6.38 -7.05 2.42
N PHE A 111 5.27 -6.83 3.14
CA PHE A 111 5.23 -5.79 4.15
C PHE A 111 6.10 -6.12 5.38
N ALA A 112 6.28 -7.39 5.74
CA ALA A 112 7.13 -7.78 6.86
C ALA A 112 8.60 -7.46 6.56
N SER A 113 9.11 -7.87 5.40
CA SER A 113 10.47 -7.56 4.94
C SER A 113 10.70 -6.05 4.78
N PHE A 114 9.71 -5.32 4.27
CA PHE A 114 9.75 -3.86 4.19
C PHE A 114 9.89 -3.23 5.58
N LEU A 115 9.09 -3.67 6.58
CA LEU A 115 9.19 -3.17 7.95
C LEU A 115 10.57 -3.44 8.55
N GLU A 116 11.11 -4.65 8.39
CA GLU A 116 12.46 -4.97 8.85
C GLU A 116 13.49 -4.03 8.23
N THR A 117 13.41 -3.79 6.94
CA THR A 117 14.32 -2.91 6.19
C THR A 117 14.24 -1.47 6.65
N VAL A 118 13.03 -0.91 6.81
CA VAL A 118 12.86 0.52 7.18
C VAL A 118 13.20 0.81 8.63
N TYR A 119 12.97 -0.14 9.54
CA TYR A 119 13.31 0.02 10.97
C TYR A 119 14.78 -0.30 11.28
N LYS A 120 15.48 -0.98 10.39
CA LYS A 120 16.90 -1.30 10.58
C LYS A 120 17.72 -0.01 10.60
N SER A 121 18.59 0.13 11.61
CA SER A 121 19.57 1.19 11.69
C SER A 121 20.96 0.62 11.42
N GLY A 122 21.78 1.31 10.66
CA GLY A 122 23.16 0.94 10.37
C GLY A 122 24.06 2.19 10.32
N GLU A 123 25.37 1.99 10.20
CA GLU A 123 26.35 3.08 10.25
C GLU A 123 26.18 4.12 9.13
N LYS A 124 25.88 3.66 7.90
CA LYS A 124 25.75 4.52 6.71
C LYS A 124 24.32 4.99 6.45
N ILE A 125 23.33 4.16 6.75
CA ILE A 125 21.92 4.44 6.54
C ILE A 125 21.21 4.25 7.87
N GLY A 126 20.65 5.32 8.41
CA GLY A 126 19.82 5.28 9.61
C GLY A 126 18.47 4.61 9.34
N SER A 127 17.60 4.57 10.36
CA SER A 127 16.23 4.09 10.20
C SER A 127 15.45 5.01 9.26
N MET A 128 14.74 4.43 8.30
CA MET A 128 13.84 5.13 7.38
C MET A 128 12.40 5.18 7.90
N ALA A 129 12.10 4.48 9.01
CA ALA A 129 10.75 4.39 9.56
C ALA A 129 10.11 5.75 9.83
N PRO A 130 10.78 6.76 10.44
CA PRO A 130 10.16 8.06 10.69
C PRO A 130 9.70 8.77 9.41
N PHE A 131 10.42 8.57 8.30
CA PHE A 131 10.03 9.12 7.00
C PHE A 131 8.75 8.47 6.47
N PHE A 132 8.70 7.12 6.43
CA PHE A 132 7.53 6.40 5.94
C PHE A 132 6.31 6.57 6.85
N GLU A 133 6.49 6.65 8.16
CA GLU A 133 5.43 6.98 9.11
C GLU A 133 4.83 8.36 8.81
N ASN A 134 5.67 9.37 8.62
CA ASN A 134 5.22 10.73 8.32
C ASN A 134 4.49 10.82 6.97
N ILE A 135 4.98 10.15 5.93
CA ILE A 135 4.34 10.19 4.62
C ILE A 135 3.00 9.45 4.60
N LEU A 136 2.87 8.35 5.35
CA LEU A 136 1.61 7.62 5.51
C LEU A 136 0.60 8.39 6.37
N GLU A 137 1.03 9.17 7.35
CA GLU A 137 0.13 10.01 8.13
C GLU A 137 -0.35 11.26 7.34
N LYS A 138 0.50 11.85 6.49
CA LYS A 138 0.26 13.16 5.86
C LYS A 138 0.08 13.11 4.34
N GLY A 139 0.33 11.98 3.70
CA GLY A 139 0.42 11.86 2.24
C GLY A 139 -0.90 11.95 1.47
N ARG A 140 -2.05 11.90 2.15
CA ARG A 140 -3.37 11.83 1.52
C ARG A 140 -3.62 12.89 0.45
N LEU A 141 -3.19 14.13 0.66
CA LEU A 141 -3.39 15.24 -0.28
C LEU A 141 -2.25 15.39 -1.30
N HIS A 142 -1.31 14.45 -1.33
CA HIS A 142 -0.12 14.58 -2.17
C HIS A 142 -0.15 13.67 -3.40
N ASN A 143 -1.28 13.04 -3.67
CA ASN A 143 -1.49 12.11 -4.80
C ASN A 143 -0.45 10.97 -4.84
N ILE A 144 -0.04 10.49 -3.65
CA ILE A 144 0.88 9.37 -3.44
C ILE A 144 0.08 8.22 -2.82
N TYR A 145 0.08 7.06 -3.45
CA TYR A 145 -0.74 5.91 -3.06
C TYR A 145 0.15 4.72 -2.73
N PHE A 146 -0.19 4.04 -1.65
CA PHE A 146 0.49 2.82 -1.21
C PHE A 146 -0.43 1.60 -1.29
N VAL A 147 0.10 0.50 -1.77
CA VAL A 147 -0.54 -0.82 -1.77
C VAL A 147 0.39 -1.81 -1.09
N PHE A 148 -0.03 -2.40 0.02
CA PHE A 148 0.77 -3.32 0.81
C PHE A 148 0.26 -4.75 0.70
N ASP A 149 1.15 -5.70 0.37
CA ASP A 149 0.91 -7.14 0.49
C ASP A 149 1.27 -7.59 1.91
N ILE A 150 0.28 -8.02 2.69
CA ILE A 150 0.41 -8.33 4.12
C ILE A 150 0.09 -9.80 4.37
N ASN A 151 1.11 -10.58 4.72
CA ASN A 151 0.95 -11.96 5.14
C ASN A 151 0.39 -12.04 6.57
N THR A 152 -0.82 -12.61 6.72
CA THR A 152 -1.43 -12.74 8.05
C THR A 152 -0.72 -13.75 8.94
N ASP A 153 0.05 -14.68 8.38
CA ASP A 153 0.85 -15.64 9.16
C ASP A 153 2.02 -14.95 9.90
N GLU A 154 2.42 -13.74 9.45
CA GLU A 154 3.53 -12.96 10.00
C GLU A 154 3.08 -11.76 10.84
N THR A 155 1.79 -11.58 11.02
CA THR A 155 1.21 -10.39 11.70
C THR A 155 1.78 -10.15 13.09
N VAL A 156 2.05 -11.20 13.86
CA VAL A 156 2.54 -11.09 15.24
C VAL A 156 3.87 -10.32 15.32
N SER A 157 4.78 -10.53 14.37
CA SER A 157 6.07 -9.82 14.31
C SER A 157 5.94 -8.33 13.97
N MET A 158 4.83 -7.95 13.35
CA MET A 158 4.56 -6.59 12.87
C MET A 158 3.80 -5.71 13.87
N LEU A 159 3.03 -6.31 14.81
CA LEU A 159 2.10 -5.60 15.70
C LEU A 159 2.73 -4.46 16.50
N SER A 160 4.01 -4.59 16.87
CA SER A 160 4.72 -3.56 17.65
C SER A 160 5.22 -2.39 16.81
N ARG A 161 5.11 -2.44 15.49
CA ARG A 161 5.62 -1.41 14.59
C ARG A 161 4.54 -0.35 14.34
N LYS A 162 4.89 0.92 14.55
CA LYS A 162 3.97 2.05 14.33
C LYS A 162 3.44 2.08 12.89
N LEU A 163 4.29 1.81 11.90
CA LEU A 163 3.90 1.71 10.50
C LEU A 163 2.79 0.68 10.25
N TYR A 164 2.86 -0.50 10.89
CA TYR A 164 1.78 -1.48 10.81
C TYR A 164 0.47 -0.93 11.37
N GLY A 165 0.52 -0.25 12.53
CA GLY A 165 -0.64 0.39 13.14
C GLY A 165 -1.25 1.46 12.23
N THR A 166 -0.42 2.28 11.58
CA THR A 166 -0.87 3.29 10.62
C THR A 166 -1.55 2.65 9.41
N VAL A 167 -0.94 1.63 8.79
CA VAL A 167 -1.51 0.93 7.62
C VAL A 167 -2.85 0.25 7.97
N SER A 168 -2.90 -0.48 9.08
CA SER A 168 -4.13 -1.15 9.54
C SER A 168 -5.22 -0.15 9.94
N GLY A 169 -4.86 1.05 10.38
CA GLY A 169 -5.79 2.12 10.73
C GLY A 169 -6.62 2.65 9.55
N TYR A 170 -6.15 2.47 8.31
CA TYR A 170 -6.92 2.85 7.10
C TYR A 170 -8.08 1.92 6.82
N ARG A 171 -8.06 0.67 7.28
CA ARG A 171 -9.12 -0.33 7.16
C ARG A 171 -9.66 -0.53 5.73
N THR A 172 -8.89 -0.17 4.73
CA THR A 172 -9.28 -0.25 3.32
C THR A 172 -8.41 -1.27 2.59
N GLY A 173 -9.03 -2.15 1.83
CA GLY A 173 -8.28 -3.17 1.09
C GLY A 173 -9.07 -4.43 0.84
N VAL A 174 -8.35 -5.55 0.72
CA VAL A 174 -8.94 -6.88 0.52
C VAL A 174 -8.33 -7.89 1.48
N HIS A 175 -9.14 -8.80 1.99
CA HIS A 175 -8.67 -10.01 2.66
C HIS A 175 -8.97 -11.23 1.80
N LEU A 176 -7.98 -12.07 1.56
CA LEU A 176 -8.04 -13.19 0.62
C LEU A 176 -7.76 -14.52 1.30
N GLY A 177 -8.61 -15.50 1.02
CA GLY A 177 -8.46 -16.86 1.53
C GLY A 177 -8.50 -16.94 3.06
N GLY A 178 -8.67 -18.13 3.60
CA GLY A 178 -8.76 -18.29 5.05
C GLY A 178 -10.06 -17.74 5.65
N ALA A 179 -10.07 -17.58 6.97
CA ALA A 179 -11.19 -17.02 7.71
C ALA A 179 -10.92 -15.56 8.09
N LEU A 180 -11.92 -14.69 7.98
CA LEU A 180 -11.82 -13.27 8.35
C LEU A 180 -11.47 -13.09 9.84
N SER A 181 -11.90 -13.99 10.69
CA SER A 181 -11.59 -13.97 12.14
C SER A 181 -10.08 -14.03 12.44
N ASN A 182 -9.26 -14.48 11.51
CA ASN A 182 -7.82 -14.63 11.68
C ASN A 182 -7.01 -13.38 11.31
N GLN A 183 -7.65 -12.35 10.72
CA GLN A 183 -6.98 -11.11 10.35
C GLN A 183 -7.16 -10.01 11.42
N LYS A 184 -6.26 -9.01 11.43
CA LYS A 184 -6.23 -7.90 12.39
C LYS A 184 -6.23 -6.51 11.72
N ILE A 185 -6.47 -6.45 10.40
CA ILE A 185 -6.34 -5.22 9.61
C ILE A 185 -7.70 -4.56 9.43
N PHE A 186 -8.73 -5.36 9.11
CA PHE A 186 -10.05 -4.85 8.75
C PHE A 186 -11.05 -5.02 9.89
N ASP A 187 -11.99 -4.10 9.97
CA ASP A 187 -13.11 -4.20 10.90
C ASP A 187 -14.18 -5.15 10.33
N CYS A 188 -14.40 -6.25 11.02
CA CYS A 188 -15.40 -7.26 10.66
C CYS A 188 -16.65 -7.20 11.53
N SER A 189 -16.82 -6.16 12.37
CA SER A 189 -17.93 -6.07 13.33
C SER A 189 -19.32 -6.09 12.68
N SER A 190 -19.44 -5.58 11.45
CA SER A 190 -20.69 -5.58 10.67
C SER A 190 -20.95 -6.90 9.93
N ILE A 191 -19.98 -7.82 9.90
CA ILE A 191 -20.09 -9.09 9.18
C ILE A 191 -20.64 -10.17 10.13
N PRO A 192 -21.67 -10.96 9.75
CA PRO A 192 -22.16 -12.05 10.58
C PRO A 192 -21.06 -13.04 10.96
N TYR A 193 -21.06 -13.51 12.20
CA TYR A 193 -20.03 -14.42 12.73
C TYR A 193 -19.80 -15.66 11.85
N VAL A 194 -20.87 -16.23 11.30
CA VAL A 194 -20.78 -17.38 10.37
C VAL A 194 -19.93 -17.06 9.14
N GLU A 195 -20.05 -15.86 8.58
CA GLU A 195 -19.22 -15.43 7.44
C GLU A 195 -17.79 -15.08 7.88
N GLN A 196 -17.59 -14.56 9.10
CA GLN A 196 -16.25 -14.28 9.64
C GLN A 196 -15.41 -15.56 9.84
N THR A 197 -16.05 -16.66 10.25
CA THR A 197 -15.38 -17.95 10.51
C THR A 197 -15.29 -18.85 9.29
N LYS A 198 -15.96 -18.48 8.20
CA LYS A 198 -15.93 -19.23 6.94
C LYS A 198 -14.55 -19.18 6.31
N VAL A 199 -14.04 -20.36 5.94
CA VAL A 199 -12.75 -20.47 5.25
C VAL A 199 -12.97 -20.25 3.75
N TYR A 200 -12.47 -19.13 3.26
CA TYR A 200 -12.48 -18.83 1.82
C TYR A 200 -11.35 -19.57 1.08
N LYS A 201 -11.63 -19.95 -0.17
CA LYS A 201 -10.62 -20.51 -1.09
C LYS A 201 -9.64 -19.43 -1.54
N PRO A 202 -8.44 -19.79 -2.03
CA PRO A 202 -7.55 -18.83 -2.69
C PRO A 202 -8.26 -18.05 -3.79
N GLY A 203 -8.00 -16.74 -3.89
CA GLY A 203 -8.65 -15.84 -4.85
C GLY A 203 -10.08 -15.43 -4.50
N VAL A 204 -10.63 -15.92 -3.40
CA VAL A 204 -11.94 -15.51 -2.86
C VAL A 204 -11.73 -14.79 -1.54
N GLY A 205 -12.44 -13.70 -1.32
CA GLY A 205 -12.28 -12.93 -0.08
C GLY A 205 -13.32 -11.82 0.06
N MET A 206 -12.96 -10.83 0.85
CA MET A 206 -13.78 -9.65 1.12
C MET A 206 -12.98 -8.38 0.79
N ALA A 207 -13.59 -7.45 0.09
CA ALA A 207 -13.10 -6.08 -0.05
C ALA A 207 -13.72 -5.21 1.06
N PHE A 208 -12.92 -4.32 1.59
CA PHE A 208 -13.27 -3.41 2.67
C PHE A 208 -13.02 -1.97 2.23
N ASP A 209 -13.97 -1.11 2.46
CA ASP A 209 -13.89 0.34 2.27
C ASP A 209 -14.72 1.08 3.34
N ALA A 210 -14.93 2.40 3.13
CA ALA A 210 -15.70 3.22 4.04
C ALA A 210 -17.19 2.81 4.12
N ASP A 211 -17.72 2.17 3.07
CA ASP A 211 -19.13 1.80 2.95
C ASP A 211 -19.40 0.39 3.52
N GLY A 212 -18.33 -0.36 3.81
CA GLY A 212 -18.44 -1.68 4.46
C GLY A 212 -17.62 -2.77 3.79
N ALA A 213 -18.15 -4.00 3.82
CA ALA A 213 -17.46 -5.18 3.32
C ALA A 213 -18.26 -5.87 2.20
N THR A 214 -17.60 -6.13 1.08
CA THR A 214 -18.19 -6.80 -0.09
C THR A 214 -17.42 -8.06 -0.46
N LYS A 215 -18.13 -9.16 -0.66
CA LYS A 215 -17.51 -10.41 -1.12
C LYS A 215 -16.99 -10.28 -2.55
N ILE A 216 -15.76 -10.72 -2.77
CA ILE A 216 -15.10 -10.65 -4.08
C ILE A 216 -14.54 -12.01 -4.50
N VAL A 217 -14.44 -12.17 -5.81
CA VAL A 217 -13.70 -13.25 -6.47
C VAL A 217 -12.74 -12.58 -7.43
N LEU A 218 -11.45 -12.85 -7.27
CA LEU A 218 -10.42 -12.26 -8.12
C LEU A 218 -10.31 -12.99 -9.45
N PRO A 219 -10.12 -12.28 -10.57
CA PRO A 219 -9.78 -12.90 -11.82
C PRO A 219 -8.40 -13.58 -11.72
N SER A 220 -8.21 -14.64 -12.51
CA SER A 220 -6.87 -15.25 -12.65
C SER A 220 -5.95 -14.28 -13.37
N SER A 221 -4.73 -14.09 -12.88
CA SER A 221 -3.70 -13.27 -13.53
C SER A 221 -3.09 -13.92 -14.79
N LYS A 222 -3.58 -15.11 -15.18
CA LYS A 222 -3.14 -15.77 -16.42
C LYS A 222 -3.61 -14.94 -17.62
N GLY A 223 -2.82 -13.95 -18.03
CA GLY A 223 -3.10 -13.05 -19.15
C GLY A 223 -2.77 -11.58 -18.90
N VAL A 224 -2.20 -11.25 -17.74
CA VAL A 224 -1.65 -9.91 -17.42
C VAL A 224 -0.14 -9.88 -17.66
#